data_330f8378f42fbd1a8ed8aae7cc01d0d8
#
_entry.id   330f8378f42fbd1a8ed8aae7cc01d0d8
#
_cell.length_a   1.000
_cell.length_b   1.000
_cell.length_c   1.000
_cell.angle_alpha   90.00
_cell.angle_beta   90.00
_cell.angle_gamma   90.00
#
_symmetry.space_group_name_H-M   'P 1'
#
loop_
_entity.id
_entity.type
_entity.pdbx_description
1 polymer ?
#
loop_
_entity_poly.entity_id
_entity_poly.type
_entity_poly.pdbx_seq_one_letter_code
_entity_poly.pdbx_strand_id
1 'polypeptide(L)'
;MNLQNNCESDENSINATNNFNDLINATTTKNSPHPSIKEESIPKDEEFIQNTEINELEPVSNEDVSVVTPFLVKHISDQNLIPRDNFHKYCYRHNPEITCNKSTDEYKMKIIQQKLEQLPNRDQEAISHVWSIFSAAPVHHRQLILQGILTQCCFPQLSYISQEVSQLIKIDFITTLPQELSLKILCYLDCKSLCNAAQVSRKWKSLADDDRVWHHMCEQHIDRKCPNCGWGLPLMHMKRAREMITEDEKDTDSQPPPKKIKTEVPKKEIKKRPWKSVYSERYQIEKRWRNGSYEIKTFIGHSDGVTCLKFNRKYLMTGSYDTTIKIWKIDTGECIRTLTGHTKGVRSLVFDQQKLITGGLDSTIKVWNYHTGHCIATYRGHDDAVVSVDFSNKSIVSGSADHTVRVWHVDSRTCYTLRGHTDWVNCVKIFNNLIFSASDDTTIRMWDLSNNQCLKIFGGIETNGHIGQVQSVIPFTYKEELIEDNSDEEDMTEKLVLPTVTTNGYPTHLLTSSLDNTIKLWDVSTGKCIRTQFGHIEGVWSIAADTFRIISGAHDNLIKVWDLQNGKCLHTFGNYSSVSCVELSDSRFVAGLESGDVKMYCFE
;
A
#
# COMPACT_ATOMS: atom_id res chain seq x y z
N MET A 1 -7.13 -36.73 31.55
CA MET A 1 -7.04 -35.60 32.51
C MET A 1 -6.64 -34.37 31.76
N ASN A 2 -7.59 -33.48 31.61
CA ASN A 2 -7.59 -32.06 31.32
C ASN A 2 -6.34 -31.36 30.79
N LEU A 3 -6.43 -30.88 29.57
CA LEU A 3 -5.89 -29.62 29.09
C LEU A 3 -6.89 -29.03 28.06
N GLN A 4 -7.96 -28.47 28.60
CA GLN A 4 -8.74 -27.40 27.98
C GLN A 4 -8.32 -26.13 28.68
N ASN A 5 -7.85 -25.16 27.96
CA ASN A 5 -7.95 -23.71 28.11
C ASN A 5 -6.74 -23.04 27.48
N ASN A 6 -6.98 -22.42 26.33
CA ASN A 6 -6.43 -21.13 25.90
C ASN A 6 -6.73 -20.92 24.41
N CYS A 7 -7.94 -20.46 24.12
CA CYS A 7 -8.35 -19.94 22.82
C CYS A 7 -9.44 -18.87 22.99
N GLU A 8 -9.15 -17.78 23.72
CA GLU A 8 -10.09 -16.65 23.85
C GLU A 8 -9.50 -15.28 23.48
N SER A 9 -8.28 -15.20 22.94
CA SER A 9 -7.65 -13.91 22.62
C SER A 9 -7.77 -13.46 21.16
N ASP A 10 -8.26 -14.31 20.24
CA ASP A 10 -8.22 -13.98 18.80
C ASP A 10 -9.54 -13.46 18.19
N GLU A 11 -10.67 -13.62 18.88
CA GLU A 11 -11.96 -13.13 18.35
C GLU A 11 -12.12 -11.60 18.37
N ASN A 12 -11.45 -10.89 19.26
CA ASN A 12 -11.54 -9.43 19.33
C ASN A 12 -10.74 -8.70 18.23
N SER A 13 -9.75 -9.34 17.63
CA SER A 13 -9.00 -8.77 16.51
C SER A 13 -9.74 -8.88 15.17
N ILE A 14 -10.56 -9.92 15.01
CA ILE A 14 -11.34 -10.20 13.80
C ILE A 14 -12.52 -9.22 13.67
N ASN A 15 -13.18 -8.88 14.79
CA ASN A 15 -14.29 -7.93 14.79
C ASN A 15 -13.86 -6.48 14.52
N ALA A 16 -12.63 -6.11 14.89
CA ALA A 16 -12.09 -4.79 14.59
C ALA A 16 -11.77 -4.59 13.09
N THR A 17 -11.44 -5.68 12.36
CA THR A 17 -11.15 -5.62 10.92
C THR A 17 -12.41 -5.54 10.04
N ASN A 18 -13.52 -6.13 10.49
CA ASN A 18 -14.78 -6.04 9.74
C ASN A 18 -15.36 -4.61 9.74
N ASN A 19 -15.26 -3.90 10.87
CA ASN A 19 -15.70 -2.51 10.95
C ASN A 19 -14.88 -1.55 10.06
N PHE A 20 -13.64 -1.92 9.73
CA PHE A 20 -12.77 -1.08 8.92
C PHE A 20 -13.15 -1.06 7.44
N ASN A 21 -13.59 -2.19 6.90
CA ASN A 21 -14.01 -2.28 5.49
C ASN A 21 -15.33 -1.55 5.23
N ASP A 22 -16.25 -1.61 6.18
CA ASP A 22 -17.52 -0.89 6.06
C ASP A 22 -17.27 0.62 6.06
N LEU A 23 -16.24 1.08 6.77
CA LEU A 23 -15.83 2.48 6.78
C LEU A 23 -15.21 2.94 5.43
N ILE A 24 -14.35 2.13 4.82
CA ILE A 24 -13.75 2.46 3.52
C ILE A 24 -14.79 2.40 2.42
N ASN A 25 -15.65 1.37 2.43
CA ASN A 25 -16.72 1.22 1.44
C ASN A 25 -17.79 2.31 1.58
N ALA A 26 -18.13 2.74 2.80
CA ALA A 26 -19.05 3.85 3.02
C ALA A 26 -18.54 5.19 2.46
N THR A 27 -17.22 5.36 2.38
CA THR A 27 -16.62 6.59 1.81
C THR A 27 -16.43 6.53 0.29
N THR A 28 -16.38 5.33 -0.31
CA THR A 28 -16.15 5.16 -1.76
C THR A 28 -17.42 4.92 -2.58
N THR A 29 -18.50 4.40 -1.96
CA THR A 29 -19.71 3.99 -2.69
C THR A 29 -20.87 5.00 -2.68
N LYS A 30 -20.74 6.16 -2.04
CA LYS A 30 -21.79 7.20 -2.05
C LYS A 30 -21.71 8.16 -3.23
N ASN A 31 -21.53 7.64 -4.44
CA ASN A 31 -21.82 8.33 -5.69
C ASN A 31 -22.85 7.56 -6.52
N SER A 32 -23.95 7.12 -5.89
CA SER A 32 -25.15 6.72 -6.60
C SER A 32 -26.17 7.87 -6.56
N PRO A 33 -26.88 8.13 -7.66
CA PRO A 33 -27.75 9.30 -7.78
C PRO A 33 -28.90 9.18 -6.79
N HIS A 34 -29.15 10.24 -6.05
CA HIS A 34 -30.35 10.42 -5.28
C HIS A 34 -31.57 10.29 -6.20
N PRO A 35 -32.67 9.64 -5.74
CA PRO A 35 -33.92 9.70 -6.45
C PRO A 35 -34.37 11.16 -6.54
N SER A 36 -34.73 11.57 -7.74
CA SER A 36 -35.26 12.87 -8.07
C SER A 36 -36.43 13.25 -7.16
N ILE A 37 -36.18 14.11 -6.19
CA ILE A 37 -37.23 14.89 -5.55
C ILE A 37 -37.61 15.94 -6.59
N LYS A 38 -38.88 15.90 -7.00
CA LYS A 38 -39.49 16.88 -7.88
C LYS A 38 -39.25 18.27 -7.27
N GLU A 39 -38.59 19.11 -8.03
CA GLU A 39 -38.55 20.55 -7.77
C GLU A 39 -39.96 21.09 -7.94
N GLU A 40 -40.63 21.40 -6.85
CA GLU A 40 -41.73 22.34 -6.89
C GLU A 40 -41.14 23.72 -7.20
N SER A 41 -41.56 24.22 -8.33
CA SER A 41 -41.22 25.53 -8.88
C SER A 41 -41.61 26.64 -7.90
N ILE A 42 -40.61 27.34 -7.39
CA ILE A 42 -40.77 28.67 -6.77
C ILE A 42 -40.98 29.65 -7.91
N PRO A 43 -42.06 30.47 -7.90
CA PRO A 43 -42.27 31.49 -8.93
C PRO A 43 -41.17 32.54 -8.90
N LYS A 44 -40.63 32.81 -10.05
CA LYS A 44 -39.80 34.02 -10.28
C LYS A 44 -40.75 35.22 -10.40
N ASP A 45 -40.82 36.02 -9.40
CA ASP A 45 -41.33 37.39 -9.51
C ASP A 45 -40.13 38.33 -9.65
N GLU A 46 -39.66 38.50 -10.87
CA GLU A 46 -39.05 39.74 -11.33
C GLU A 46 -40.20 40.67 -11.72
N GLU A 47 -40.21 41.82 -11.14
CA GLU A 47 -40.78 43.11 -11.51
C GLU A 47 -41.47 43.76 -10.32
N PHE A 48 -40.83 44.76 -9.76
CA PHE A 48 -41.41 46.08 -9.50
C PHE A 48 -40.45 46.90 -8.66
N ILE A 49 -39.46 47.52 -9.31
CA ILE A 49 -38.88 48.76 -8.77
C ILE A 49 -39.57 49.91 -9.50
N GLN A 50 -40.60 50.38 -8.95
CA GLN A 50 -41.08 51.72 -9.28
C GLN A 50 -40.97 52.62 -8.05
N ASN A 51 -40.26 53.72 -8.29
CA ASN A 51 -40.16 54.92 -7.49
C ASN A 51 -41.36 55.15 -6.58
N THR A 52 -41.13 55.14 -5.28
CA THR A 52 -41.97 55.87 -4.33
C THR A 52 -41.16 57.00 -3.76
N GLU A 53 -41.68 58.15 -4.00
CA GLU A 53 -41.22 59.49 -3.55
C GLU A 53 -40.93 59.49 -2.06
N ILE A 54 -39.79 60.15 -1.72
CA ILE A 54 -39.42 60.49 -0.36
C ILE A 54 -40.44 61.47 0.13
N ASN A 55 -41.45 61.04 0.85
CA ASN A 55 -42.27 61.92 1.65
C ASN A 55 -41.43 62.29 2.88
N GLU A 56 -41.13 63.57 2.97
CA GLU A 56 -40.61 64.27 4.16
C GLU A 56 -41.48 63.90 5.35
N LEU A 57 -40.98 63.02 6.23
CA LEU A 57 -41.56 62.80 7.52
C LEU A 57 -41.18 63.99 8.40
N GLU A 58 -42.18 64.64 8.89
CA GLU A 58 -42.11 65.75 9.90
C GLU A 58 -41.18 65.33 11.07
N PRO A 59 -40.50 66.31 11.71
CA PRO A 59 -39.59 66.05 12.81
C PRO A 59 -40.39 65.50 14.00
N VAL A 60 -40.20 64.18 14.27
CA VAL A 60 -40.66 63.52 15.49
C VAL A 60 -40.02 64.27 16.69
N SER A 61 -40.84 64.68 17.59
CA SER A 61 -40.48 65.45 18.82
C SER A 61 -39.37 64.75 19.61
N ASN A 62 -38.41 65.55 20.07
CA ASN A 62 -37.16 65.15 20.76
C ASN A 62 -37.38 64.56 22.19
N GLU A 63 -38.32 63.64 22.41
CA GLU A 63 -38.56 63.09 23.75
C GLU A 63 -38.16 61.59 23.92
N ASP A 64 -37.76 60.89 22.86
CA ASP A 64 -37.32 59.51 22.95
C ASP A 64 -35.82 59.27 22.61
N VAL A 65 -34.95 60.18 23.07
CA VAL A 65 -33.52 59.91 23.06
C VAL A 65 -33.25 58.88 24.13
N SER A 66 -33.02 57.64 23.72
CA SER A 66 -32.75 56.51 24.61
C SER A 66 -31.66 56.92 25.64
N VAL A 67 -31.89 56.61 26.91
CA VAL A 67 -30.97 56.84 28.03
C VAL A 67 -29.57 56.24 27.77
N VAL A 68 -29.46 55.30 26.85
CA VAL A 68 -28.24 54.63 26.43
C VAL A 68 -27.34 55.52 25.58
N THR A 69 -27.90 56.36 24.72
CA THR A 69 -27.11 57.16 23.78
C THR A 69 -26.15 58.16 24.49
N PRO A 70 -26.56 58.87 25.50
CA PRO A 70 -25.65 59.74 26.27
C PRO A 70 -24.59 58.96 27.03
N PHE A 71 -24.92 57.79 27.54
CA PHE A 71 -23.96 56.88 28.19
C PHE A 71 -22.92 56.37 27.21
N LEU A 72 -23.33 55.87 26.03
CA LEU A 72 -22.46 55.40 24.99
C LEU A 72 -21.52 56.48 24.47
N VAL A 73 -22.02 57.69 24.19
CA VAL A 73 -21.23 58.86 23.76
C VAL A 73 -20.23 59.29 24.82
N LYS A 74 -20.59 59.21 26.11
CA LYS A 74 -19.75 59.63 27.23
C LYS A 74 -18.66 58.60 27.59
N HIS A 75 -18.86 57.32 27.32
CA HIS A 75 -17.99 56.23 27.79
C HIS A 75 -17.29 55.43 26.70
N ILE A 76 -17.58 55.63 25.42
CA ILE A 76 -16.85 55.03 24.30
C ILE A 76 -15.76 56.01 23.88
N SER A 77 -14.57 55.85 24.40
CA SER A 77 -13.38 56.49 23.86
C SER A 77 -13.02 55.88 22.50
N ASP A 78 -12.47 56.72 21.61
CA ASP A 78 -12.08 56.36 20.24
C ASP A 78 -11.44 54.99 20.15
N GLN A 79 -12.12 54.05 19.46
CA GLN A 79 -11.66 52.68 19.26
C GLN A 79 -10.42 52.57 18.34
N ASN A 80 -9.95 53.68 17.75
CA ASN A 80 -8.86 53.71 16.79
C ASN A 80 -7.46 53.71 17.41
N LEU A 81 -7.34 53.75 18.74
CA LEU A 81 -6.04 53.87 19.44
C LEU A 81 -5.56 52.61 20.16
N ILE A 82 -6.33 51.51 20.12
CA ILE A 82 -5.91 50.25 20.77
C ILE A 82 -5.25 49.35 19.75
N PRO A 83 -4.00 48.85 19.98
CA PRO A 83 -3.37 47.85 19.12
C PRO A 83 -4.31 46.64 19.02
N ARG A 84 -4.70 46.24 17.80
CA ARG A 84 -5.48 45.03 17.57
C ARG A 84 -4.62 43.86 17.97
N ASP A 85 -4.83 43.28 19.13
CA ASP A 85 -4.22 42.03 19.53
C ASP A 85 -4.47 40.99 18.45
N ASN A 86 -3.41 40.35 17.99
CA ASN A 86 -3.44 39.31 16.92
C ASN A 86 -4.39 38.14 17.23
N PHE A 87 -4.89 38.03 18.46
CA PHE A 87 -5.82 37.02 18.92
C PHE A 87 -7.20 37.05 18.22
N HIS A 88 -7.64 38.24 17.77
CA HIS A 88 -8.93 38.38 17.08
C HIS A 88 -8.88 37.96 15.59
N LYS A 89 -7.72 37.75 15.04
CA LYS A 89 -7.53 37.38 13.65
C LYS A 89 -8.23 36.03 13.28
N TYR A 90 -8.35 35.15 14.24
CA TYR A 90 -8.95 33.81 14.05
C TYR A 90 -10.41 33.72 14.55
N CYS A 91 -10.98 34.80 15.04
CA CYS A 91 -12.35 34.80 15.50
C CYS A 91 -13.31 35.20 14.36
N TYR A 92 -14.20 34.29 13.98
CA TYR A 92 -15.17 34.52 12.89
C TYR A 92 -16.08 35.73 13.14
N ARG A 93 -16.33 36.13 14.41
CA ARG A 93 -17.11 37.29 14.77
C ARG A 93 -16.37 38.59 14.48
N HIS A 94 -15.05 38.57 14.40
CA HIS A 94 -14.20 39.72 14.08
C HIS A 94 -13.62 39.64 12.67
N ASN A 95 -13.65 38.46 12.05
CA ASN A 95 -13.23 38.21 10.67
C ASN A 95 -14.40 37.57 9.89
N PRO A 96 -15.14 38.33 9.09
CA PRO A 96 -16.32 37.85 8.37
C PRO A 96 -16.02 36.78 7.30
N GLU A 97 -14.75 36.62 6.92
CA GLU A 97 -14.34 35.58 5.96
C GLU A 97 -14.34 34.16 6.59
N ILE A 98 -14.33 34.05 7.91
CA ILE A 98 -14.38 32.79 8.63
C ILE A 98 -15.85 32.39 8.85
N THR A 99 -16.34 31.44 8.04
CA THR A 99 -17.78 31.08 7.99
C THR A 99 -18.20 29.93 8.90
N CYS A 100 -17.27 29.34 9.69
CA CYS A 100 -17.47 28.03 10.33
C CYS A 100 -18.68 27.91 11.28
N ASN A 101 -19.06 28.96 12.02
CA ASN A 101 -20.14 28.89 13.02
C ASN A 101 -21.27 29.94 12.86
N LYS A 102 -21.24 30.73 11.79
CA LYS A 102 -22.17 31.83 11.58
C LYS A 102 -23.64 31.39 11.55
N SER A 103 -23.93 30.32 10.85
CA SER A 103 -25.29 29.77 10.74
C SER A 103 -25.85 29.24 12.08
N THR A 104 -24.98 28.68 12.92
CA THR A 104 -25.35 28.19 14.25
C THR A 104 -25.67 29.37 15.20
N ASP A 105 -24.91 30.45 15.11
CA ASP A 105 -25.15 31.65 15.90
C ASP A 105 -26.44 32.35 15.46
N GLU A 106 -26.71 32.45 14.18
CA GLU A 106 -27.96 33.00 13.64
C GLU A 106 -29.19 32.23 14.13
N TYR A 107 -29.09 30.90 14.15
CA TYR A 107 -30.15 30.06 14.69
C TYR A 107 -30.38 30.26 16.19
N LYS A 108 -29.28 30.30 16.98
CA LYS A 108 -29.34 30.58 18.42
C LYS A 108 -29.93 31.96 18.70
N MET A 109 -29.54 32.98 17.93
CA MET A 109 -30.09 34.34 18.05
C MET A 109 -31.59 34.36 17.78
N LYS A 110 -32.10 33.67 16.76
CA LYS A 110 -33.53 33.54 16.51
C LYS A 110 -34.30 32.94 17.68
N ILE A 111 -33.75 31.89 18.30
CA ILE A 111 -34.36 31.26 19.49
C ILE A 111 -34.40 32.24 20.66
N ILE A 112 -33.33 33.00 20.87
CA ILE A 112 -33.24 33.98 21.95
C ILE A 112 -34.23 35.11 21.70
N GLN A 113 -34.36 35.60 20.46
CA GLN A 113 -35.35 36.60 20.08
C GLN A 113 -36.79 36.13 20.33
N GLN A 114 -37.12 34.89 19.92
CA GLN A 114 -38.46 34.31 20.19
C GLN A 114 -38.77 34.23 21.70
N LYS A 115 -37.77 33.90 22.52
CA LYS A 115 -37.92 33.89 23.98
C LYS A 115 -38.08 35.28 24.54
N LEU A 116 -37.41 36.28 23.97
CA LEU A 116 -37.52 37.68 24.38
C LEU A 116 -38.91 38.22 24.08
N GLU A 117 -39.50 37.91 22.92
CA GLU A 117 -40.83 38.32 22.49
C GLU A 117 -41.95 37.78 23.41
N GLN A 118 -41.71 36.75 24.20
CA GLN A 118 -42.65 36.19 25.16
C GLN A 118 -42.67 36.97 26.50
N LEU A 119 -41.74 37.89 26.70
CA LEU A 119 -41.64 38.68 27.93
C LEU A 119 -42.44 40.00 27.82
N PRO A 120 -42.82 40.65 28.97
CA PRO A 120 -43.41 41.99 28.98
C PRO A 120 -42.47 43.01 28.31
N ASN A 121 -43.03 44.02 27.62
CA ASN A 121 -42.26 45.02 26.86
C ASN A 121 -41.16 45.69 27.67
N ARG A 122 -41.42 46.01 28.96
CA ARG A 122 -40.42 46.61 29.85
C ARG A 122 -39.21 45.71 30.07
N ASP A 123 -39.40 44.43 30.19
CA ASP A 123 -38.31 43.46 30.39
C ASP A 123 -37.53 43.24 29.09
N GLN A 124 -38.22 43.27 27.95
CA GLN A 124 -37.58 43.22 26.64
C GLN A 124 -36.63 44.41 26.43
N GLU A 125 -37.12 45.62 26.72
CA GLU A 125 -36.30 46.84 26.62
C GLU A 125 -35.10 46.78 27.56
N ALA A 126 -35.28 46.36 28.81
CA ALA A 126 -34.21 46.28 29.79
C ALA A 126 -33.10 45.29 29.34
N ILE A 127 -33.48 44.11 28.86
CA ILE A 127 -32.54 43.08 28.36
C ILE A 127 -31.81 43.56 27.11
N SER A 128 -32.55 44.15 26.15
CA SER A 128 -31.98 44.70 24.91
C SER A 128 -31.00 45.83 25.20
N HIS A 129 -31.29 46.63 26.22
CA HIS A 129 -30.42 47.71 26.70
C HIS A 129 -29.08 47.19 27.24
N VAL A 130 -29.11 46.13 28.08
CA VAL A 130 -27.89 45.47 28.59
C VAL A 130 -27.05 44.92 27.43
N TRP A 131 -27.70 44.32 26.43
CA TRP A 131 -26.97 43.81 25.24
C TRP A 131 -26.33 44.93 24.43
N SER A 132 -27.02 46.07 24.28
CA SER A 132 -26.52 47.24 23.57
C SER A 132 -25.30 47.82 24.27
N ILE A 133 -25.34 47.98 25.60
CA ILE A 133 -24.21 48.45 26.41
C ILE A 133 -23.02 47.52 26.26
N PHE A 134 -23.24 46.19 26.37
CA PHE A 134 -22.18 45.23 26.27
C PHE A 134 -21.56 45.20 24.86
N SER A 135 -22.36 45.27 23.80
CA SER A 135 -21.89 45.25 22.41
C SER A 135 -21.08 46.50 22.06
N ALA A 136 -21.45 47.65 22.58
CA ALA A 136 -20.79 48.91 22.32
C ALA A 136 -19.53 49.16 23.18
N ALA A 137 -19.36 48.42 24.29
CA ALA A 137 -18.24 48.62 25.21
C ALA A 137 -16.91 48.17 24.63
N PRO A 138 -15.77 48.85 24.90
CA PRO A 138 -14.43 48.41 24.57
C PRO A 138 -14.08 47.03 25.21
N VAL A 139 -13.13 46.30 24.63
CA VAL A 139 -12.78 44.93 25.06
C VAL A 139 -12.49 44.86 26.58
N HIS A 140 -11.71 45.77 27.10
CA HIS A 140 -11.38 45.78 28.53
C HIS A 140 -12.63 46.00 29.42
N HIS A 141 -13.54 46.90 29.03
CA HIS A 141 -14.79 47.12 29.75
C HIS A 141 -15.71 45.89 29.68
N ARG A 142 -15.76 45.17 28.51
CA ARG A 142 -16.52 43.92 28.39
C ARG A 142 -16.02 42.85 29.36
N GLN A 143 -14.69 42.75 29.57
CA GLN A 143 -14.12 41.82 30.54
C GLN A 143 -14.56 42.15 31.97
N LEU A 144 -14.53 43.42 32.36
CA LEU A 144 -14.99 43.86 33.68
C LEU A 144 -16.49 43.61 33.87
N ILE A 145 -17.31 43.90 32.85
CA ILE A 145 -18.75 43.61 32.89
C ILE A 145 -18.98 42.10 33.08
N LEU A 146 -18.27 41.24 32.33
CA LEU A 146 -18.38 39.80 32.48
C LEU A 146 -17.93 39.33 33.85
N GLN A 147 -16.84 39.86 34.41
CA GLN A 147 -16.39 39.52 35.74
C GLN A 147 -17.45 39.92 36.79
N GLY A 148 -18.03 41.11 36.67
CA GLY A 148 -19.09 41.55 37.55
C GLY A 148 -20.34 40.67 37.47
N ILE A 149 -20.76 40.28 36.31
CA ILE A 149 -21.89 39.35 36.10
C ILE A 149 -21.58 37.97 36.71
N LEU A 150 -20.40 37.43 36.46
CA LEU A 150 -20.00 36.09 36.97
C LEU A 150 -19.96 36.05 38.51
N THR A 151 -19.54 37.14 39.18
CA THR A 151 -19.50 37.20 40.64
C THR A 151 -20.90 37.26 41.27
N GLN A 152 -21.93 37.69 40.53
CA GLN A 152 -23.31 37.76 40.99
C GLN A 152 -24.13 36.50 40.65
N CYS A 153 -23.58 35.61 39.84
CA CYS A 153 -24.26 34.36 39.42
C CYS A 153 -24.27 33.31 40.54
N CYS A 154 -25.43 32.66 40.73
CA CYS A 154 -25.57 31.50 41.56
C CYS A 154 -25.04 30.23 40.85
N PHE A 155 -24.83 29.15 41.61
CA PHE A 155 -24.25 27.90 41.08
C PHE A 155 -24.97 27.33 39.85
N PRO A 156 -26.31 27.28 39.76
CA PRO A 156 -27.00 26.83 38.55
C PRO A 156 -26.71 27.72 37.33
N GLN A 157 -26.63 29.05 37.53
CA GLN A 157 -26.30 30.00 36.45
C GLN A 157 -24.85 29.82 35.97
N LEU A 158 -23.91 29.64 36.91
CA LEU A 158 -22.51 29.36 36.56
C LEU A 158 -22.37 28.00 35.82
N SER A 159 -23.11 26.98 36.21
CA SER A 159 -23.15 25.70 35.53
C SER A 159 -23.67 25.85 34.09
N TYR A 160 -24.76 26.60 33.90
CA TYR A 160 -25.28 26.92 32.56
C TYR A 160 -24.27 27.66 31.69
N ILE A 161 -23.65 28.73 32.26
CA ILE A 161 -22.61 29.49 31.54
C ILE A 161 -21.45 28.60 31.17
N SER A 162 -20.96 27.74 32.08
CA SER A 162 -19.88 26.82 31.82
C SER A 162 -20.21 25.84 30.67
N GLN A 163 -21.43 25.32 30.63
CA GLN A 163 -21.90 24.43 29.58
C GLN A 163 -21.97 25.14 28.22
N GLU A 164 -22.57 26.32 28.16
CA GLU A 164 -22.66 27.12 26.91
C GLU A 164 -21.28 27.56 26.42
N VAL A 165 -20.43 28.07 27.33
CA VAL A 165 -19.07 28.51 27.00
C VAL A 165 -18.22 27.32 26.49
N SER A 166 -18.33 26.14 27.11
CA SER A 166 -17.58 24.95 26.67
C SER A 166 -17.98 24.52 25.27
N GLN A 167 -19.23 24.74 24.85
CA GLN A 167 -19.68 24.49 23.48
C GLN A 167 -19.17 25.53 22.48
N LEU A 168 -19.11 26.81 22.89
CA LEU A 168 -18.67 27.91 22.05
C LEU A 168 -17.14 27.94 21.85
N ILE A 169 -16.37 27.44 22.81
CA ILE A 169 -14.90 27.39 22.75
C ILE A 169 -14.40 26.25 21.87
N LYS A 170 -15.25 25.28 21.49
CA LYS A 170 -14.86 24.22 20.55
C LYS A 170 -14.55 24.79 19.17
N ILE A 171 -13.29 25.11 18.96
CA ILE A 171 -12.80 25.58 17.67
C ILE A 171 -12.41 24.39 16.82
N ASP A 172 -12.88 24.34 15.58
CA ASP A 172 -12.40 23.37 14.60
C ASP A 172 -11.01 23.83 14.11
N PHE A 173 -9.97 23.35 14.81
CA PHE A 173 -8.58 23.75 14.55
C PHE A 173 -8.11 23.35 13.15
N ILE A 174 -8.58 22.22 12.61
CA ILE A 174 -8.20 21.77 11.26
C ILE A 174 -8.68 22.75 10.20
N THR A 175 -9.89 23.32 10.36
CA THR A 175 -10.42 24.28 9.38
C THR A 175 -9.90 25.70 9.56
N THR A 176 -9.34 26.03 10.73
CA THR A 176 -8.78 27.36 11.04
C THR A 176 -7.29 27.47 10.75
N LEU A 177 -6.56 26.35 10.73
CA LEU A 177 -5.15 26.31 10.37
C LEU A 177 -4.94 26.47 8.84
N PRO A 178 -3.78 26.97 8.41
CA PRO A 178 -3.37 26.87 7.01
C PRO A 178 -3.42 25.43 6.50
N GLN A 179 -3.77 25.25 5.23
CA GLN A 179 -4.00 23.94 4.64
C GLN A 179 -2.79 23.02 4.79
N GLU A 180 -1.57 23.55 4.68
CA GLU A 180 -0.32 22.81 4.78
C GLU A 180 -0.14 22.19 6.17
N LEU A 181 -0.46 22.93 7.21
CA LEU A 181 -0.37 22.44 8.59
C LEU A 181 -1.47 21.42 8.88
N SER A 182 -2.68 21.64 8.40
CA SER A 182 -3.79 20.71 8.53
C SER A 182 -3.48 19.37 7.86
N LEU A 183 -2.92 19.39 6.64
CA LEU A 183 -2.48 18.17 5.94
C LEU A 183 -1.34 17.46 6.68
N LYS A 184 -0.36 18.22 7.20
CA LYS A 184 0.74 17.65 7.98
C LYS A 184 0.24 16.93 9.24
N ILE A 185 -0.73 17.51 9.94
CA ILE A 185 -1.36 16.89 11.11
C ILE A 185 -2.07 15.58 10.70
N LEU A 186 -2.83 15.59 9.61
CA LEU A 186 -3.53 14.41 9.11
C LEU A 186 -2.59 13.29 8.66
N CYS A 187 -1.37 13.59 8.23
CA CYS A 187 -0.35 12.60 7.88
C CYS A 187 0.15 11.78 9.07
N TYR A 188 -0.03 12.25 10.33
CA TYR A 188 0.35 11.48 11.53
C TYR A 188 -0.73 10.49 11.97
N LEU A 189 -1.93 10.54 11.37
CA LEU A 189 -3.01 9.62 11.70
C LEU A 189 -2.79 8.26 11.03
N ASP A 190 -3.24 7.20 11.70
CA ASP A 190 -3.41 5.90 11.07
C ASP A 190 -4.62 5.91 10.10
N CYS A 191 -4.69 4.94 9.21
CA CYS A 191 -5.72 4.89 8.18
C CYS A 191 -7.15 4.87 8.75
N LYS A 192 -7.38 4.18 9.88
CA LYS A 192 -8.68 4.12 10.56
C LYS A 192 -9.08 5.49 11.10
N SER A 193 -8.19 6.17 11.82
CA SER A 193 -8.42 7.51 12.35
C SER A 193 -8.59 8.55 11.24
N LEU A 194 -7.85 8.42 10.12
CA LEU A 194 -8.01 9.29 8.95
C LEU A 194 -9.40 9.11 8.31
N CYS A 195 -9.88 7.87 8.19
CA CYS A 195 -11.25 7.60 7.70
C CYS A 195 -12.32 8.12 8.67
N ASN A 196 -12.11 8.06 9.98
CA ASN A 196 -13.00 8.66 10.96
C ASN A 196 -12.98 10.19 10.88
N ALA A 197 -11.81 10.79 10.73
CA ALA A 197 -11.64 12.23 10.51
C ALA A 197 -12.42 12.73 9.28
N ALA A 198 -12.42 11.95 8.19
CA ALA A 198 -13.17 12.26 6.97
C ALA A 198 -14.71 12.29 7.18
N GLN A 199 -15.23 11.72 8.26
CA GLN A 199 -16.66 11.70 8.57
C GLN A 199 -17.12 12.89 9.42
N VAL A 200 -16.21 13.69 9.98
CA VAL A 200 -16.52 14.79 10.88
C VAL A 200 -17.26 15.92 10.15
N SER A 201 -16.73 16.37 9.01
CA SER A 201 -17.35 17.41 8.20
C SER A 201 -16.92 17.34 6.73
N ARG A 202 -17.61 18.11 5.85
CA ARG A 202 -17.23 18.19 4.43
C ARG A 202 -15.82 18.75 4.22
N LYS A 203 -15.40 19.73 5.03
CA LYS A 203 -14.05 20.31 4.97
C LYS A 203 -12.99 19.29 5.44
N TRP A 204 -13.24 18.60 6.55
CA TRP A 204 -12.36 17.53 7.02
C TRP A 204 -12.23 16.42 5.97
N LYS A 205 -13.35 16.05 5.33
CA LYS A 205 -13.33 15.07 4.25
C LYS A 205 -12.44 15.50 3.09
N SER A 206 -12.56 16.76 2.64
CA SER A 206 -11.74 17.27 1.53
C SER A 206 -10.25 17.30 1.85
N LEU A 207 -9.87 17.57 3.11
CA LEU A 207 -8.48 17.54 3.57
C LEU A 207 -7.98 16.10 3.77
N ALA A 208 -8.80 15.23 4.37
CA ALA A 208 -8.44 13.84 4.59
C ALA A 208 -8.37 13.03 3.28
N ASP A 209 -9.13 13.41 2.25
CA ASP A 209 -9.11 12.79 0.92
C ASP A 209 -8.03 13.39 -0.01
N ASP A 210 -7.23 14.36 0.47
CA ASP A 210 -6.14 14.95 -0.31
C ASP A 210 -5.11 13.89 -0.72
N ASP A 211 -4.73 13.92 -1.99
CA ASP A 211 -3.84 12.93 -2.60
C ASP A 211 -2.45 12.87 -1.92
N ARG A 212 -1.98 13.98 -1.33
CA ARG A 212 -0.70 14.06 -0.58
C ARG A 212 -0.74 13.26 0.71
N VAL A 213 -1.87 13.28 1.44
CA VAL A 213 -2.04 12.52 2.68
C VAL A 213 -2.04 11.02 2.37
N TRP A 214 -2.77 10.59 1.34
CA TRP A 214 -2.82 9.18 0.93
C TRP A 214 -1.51 8.70 0.30
N HIS A 215 -0.77 9.58 -0.38
CA HIS A 215 0.59 9.25 -0.83
C HIS A 215 1.51 8.94 0.35
N HIS A 216 1.53 9.82 1.36
CA HIS A 216 2.31 9.60 2.57
C HIS A 216 1.89 8.33 3.32
N MET A 217 0.58 8.07 3.39
CA MET A 217 0.04 6.82 3.95
C MET A 217 0.54 5.58 3.19
N CYS A 218 0.61 5.64 1.85
CA CYS A 218 1.19 4.56 1.06
C CYS A 218 2.68 4.38 1.36
N GLU A 219 3.46 5.47 1.45
CA GLU A 219 4.89 5.42 1.76
C GLU A 219 5.20 4.78 3.11
N GLN A 220 4.37 5.02 4.12
CA GLN A 220 4.54 4.41 5.45
C GLN A 220 4.34 2.89 5.47
N HIS A 221 3.58 2.35 4.52
CA HIS A 221 3.23 0.92 4.46
C HIS A 221 4.03 0.16 3.39
N ILE A 222 4.84 0.84 2.59
CA ILE A 222 5.59 0.22 1.50
C ILE A 222 6.80 -0.51 2.05
N ASP A 223 6.98 -1.76 1.63
CA ASP A 223 8.07 -2.67 1.99
C ASP A 223 8.28 -2.91 3.48
N ARG A 224 7.36 -2.45 4.32
CA ARG A 224 7.41 -2.66 5.76
C ARG A 224 6.02 -2.88 6.34
N LYS A 225 5.95 -3.66 7.40
CA LYS A 225 4.71 -3.79 8.17
C LYS A 225 4.61 -2.59 9.12
N CYS A 226 3.50 -1.87 9.01
CA CYS A 226 3.23 -0.76 9.93
C CYS A 226 3.12 -1.27 11.36
N PRO A 227 3.85 -0.70 12.34
CA PRO A 227 3.81 -1.13 13.73
C PRO A 227 2.42 -0.97 14.37
N ASN A 228 1.64 0.01 13.90
CA ASN A 228 0.33 0.33 14.48
C ASN A 228 -0.80 -0.58 13.97
N CYS A 229 -0.80 -0.91 12.68
CA CYS A 229 -1.88 -1.71 12.06
C CYS A 229 -1.46 -3.13 11.67
N GLY A 230 -0.16 -3.45 11.74
CA GLY A 230 0.40 -4.79 11.52
C GLY A 230 0.36 -5.28 10.06
N TRP A 231 0.05 -4.42 9.08
CA TRP A 231 0.07 -4.78 7.68
C TRP A 231 0.98 -3.87 6.85
N GLY A 232 1.38 -4.35 5.70
CA GLY A 232 2.25 -3.64 4.79
C GLY A 232 1.81 -3.84 3.34
N LEU A 233 2.28 -2.96 2.46
CA LEU A 233 2.06 -3.03 1.03
C LEU A 233 3.31 -3.61 0.37
N PRO A 234 3.24 -4.77 -0.30
CA PRO A 234 4.37 -5.24 -1.08
C PRO A 234 4.66 -4.23 -2.20
N LEU A 235 5.94 -3.90 -2.37
CA LEU A 235 6.34 -2.92 -3.35
C LEU A 235 6.46 -3.54 -4.73
N MET A 236 5.45 -3.35 -5.55
CA MET A 236 5.63 -3.54 -6.98
C MET A 236 5.27 -2.28 -7.74
N HIS A 237 6.27 -1.53 -8.14
CA HIS A 237 6.16 -0.44 -9.11
C HIS A 237 5.14 0.66 -8.79
N MET A 238 5.35 1.42 -7.71
CA MET A 238 4.52 2.57 -7.32
C MET A 238 4.13 3.49 -8.49
N LYS A 239 5.06 3.79 -9.39
CA LYS A 239 4.79 4.63 -10.55
C LYS A 239 3.74 4.01 -11.49
N ARG A 240 3.77 2.68 -11.69
CA ARG A 240 2.82 1.97 -12.56
C ARG A 240 1.47 1.72 -11.90
N ALA A 241 1.41 1.57 -10.58
CA ALA A 241 0.14 1.41 -9.86
C ALA A 241 -0.77 2.65 -9.97
N ARG A 242 -0.18 3.82 -10.20
CA ARG A 242 -0.90 5.09 -10.37
C ARG A 242 -1.33 5.37 -11.81
N GLU A 243 -0.70 4.74 -12.80
CA GLU A 243 -1.05 4.92 -14.20
C GLU A 243 -2.34 4.15 -14.52
N MET A 244 -3.37 4.85 -14.99
CA MET A 244 -4.53 4.18 -15.56
C MET A 244 -4.08 3.51 -16.86
N ILE A 245 -4.27 2.20 -16.95
CA ILE A 245 -4.19 1.48 -18.22
C ILE A 245 -5.40 1.96 -19.02
N THR A 246 -5.21 2.86 -19.97
CA THR A 246 -6.24 3.21 -20.94
C THR A 246 -6.48 1.95 -21.78
N GLU A 247 -7.74 1.57 -21.94
CA GLU A 247 -8.16 0.37 -22.71
C GLU A 247 -7.78 0.44 -24.19
N ASP A 248 -7.14 1.52 -24.65
CA ASP A 248 -6.72 1.76 -26.03
C ASP A 248 -5.41 1.06 -26.43
N GLU A 249 -4.76 0.30 -25.56
CA GLU A 249 -3.67 -0.60 -25.94
C GLU A 249 -4.16 -1.99 -26.38
N LYS A 250 -5.43 -2.12 -26.73
CA LYS A 250 -5.95 -3.27 -27.47
C LYS A 250 -5.48 -3.15 -28.92
N ASP A 251 -4.60 -4.06 -29.28
CA ASP A 251 -4.36 -4.50 -30.65
C ASP A 251 -3.73 -3.51 -31.64
N THR A 252 -2.46 -3.14 -31.43
CA THR A 252 -1.60 -2.76 -32.55
C THR A 252 -0.35 -3.65 -32.60
N ASP A 253 -0.58 -4.93 -32.75
CA ASP A 253 0.46 -5.91 -33.03
C ASP A 253 0.35 -6.37 -34.49
N SER A 254 0.50 -5.43 -35.44
CA SER A 254 0.76 -5.78 -36.85
C SER A 254 1.27 -4.56 -37.61
N GLN A 255 2.52 -4.66 -38.05
CA GLN A 255 3.30 -3.93 -39.01
C GLN A 255 4.24 -2.82 -38.50
N PRO A 256 5.50 -2.81 -38.95
CA PRO A 256 6.45 -1.73 -38.69
C PRO A 256 6.02 -0.46 -39.42
N PRO A 257 6.03 0.73 -38.80
CA PRO A 257 5.60 1.97 -39.40
C PRO A 257 6.63 2.47 -40.43
N PRO A 258 6.17 3.02 -41.57
CA PRO A 258 7.05 3.69 -42.51
C PRO A 258 7.58 5.00 -41.92
N LYS A 259 8.83 5.31 -42.16
CA LYS A 259 9.51 6.54 -41.77
C LYS A 259 8.71 7.77 -42.19
N LYS A 260 8.11 8.51 -41.24
CA LYS A 260 7.54 9.85 -41.50
C LYS A 260 7.87 10.82 -40.37
N ILE A 261 8.53 11.90 -40.79
CA ILE A 261 8.46 13.31 -40.41
C ILE A 261 7.93 13.63 -38.99
N LYS A 262 8.79 14.30 -38.21
CA LYS A 262 8.50 14.90 -36.89
C LYS A 262 7.38 15.93 -37.01
N THR A 263 6.18 15.56 -36.65
CA THR A 263 5.15 16.47 -36.19
C THR A 263 4.98 16.22 -34.70
N GLU A 264 5.02 17.26 -33.89
CA GLU A 264 4.83 17.23 -32.46
C GLU A 264 3.44 16.66 -32.14
N VAL A 265 3.42 15.42 -31.65
CA VAL A 265 2.21 14.78 -31.15
C VAL A 265 1.90 15.41 -29.79
N PRO A 266 0.68 15.93 -29.53
CA PRO A 266 0.32 16.45 -28.21
C PRO A 266 0.51 15.33 -27.17
N LYS A 267 1.28 15.63 -26.13
CA LYS A 267 1.47 14.72 -24.98
C LYS A 267 0.10 14.42 -24.39
N LYS A 268 -0.42 13.20 -24.60
CA LYS A 268 -1.60 12.71 -23.89
C LYS A 268 -1.33 12.82 -22.40
N GLU A 269 -2.12 13.61 -21.68
CA GLU A 269 -2.08 13.68 -20.24
C GLU A 269 -2.54 12.34 -19.68
N ILE A 270 -1.61 11.59 -19.11
CA ILE A 270 -1.90 10.32 -18.42
C ILE A 270 -2.71 10.69 -17.17
N LYS A 271 -4.00 10.37 -17.14
CA LYS A 271 -4.85 10.55 -15.96
C LYS A 271 -4.33 9.65 -14.84
N LYS A 272 -3.82 10.25 -13.80
CA LYS A 272 -3.30 9.53 -12.63
C LYS A 272 -4.44 9.17 -11.67
N ARG A 273 -4.50 7.92 -11.21
CA ARG A 273 -5.46 7.46 -10.20
C ARG A 273 -5.17 8.14 -8.83
N PRO A 274 -6.20 8.46 -8.01
CA PRO A 274 -6.01 8.94 -6.64
C PRO A 274 -5.29 7.87 -5.79
N TRP A 275 -4.37 8.31 -4.94
CA TRP A 275 -3.64 7.41 -4.03
C TRP A 275 -4.54 6.66 -3.05
N LYS A 276 -5.66 7.26 -2.65
CA LYS A 276 -6.68 6.60 -1.83
C LYS A 276 -7.21 5.33 -2.49
N SER A 277 -7.48 5.35 -3.80
CA SER A 277 -7.96 4.17 -4.52
C SER A 277 -6.90 3.07 -4.61
N VAL A 278 -5.64 3.45 -4.81
CA VAL A 278 -4.50 2.51 -4.82
C VAL A 278 -4.34 1.86 -3.45
N TYR A 279 -4.39 2.65 -2.38
CA TYR A 279 -4.30 2.14 -1.02
C TYR A 279 -5.45 1.17 -0.69
N SER A 280 -6.69 1.54 -1.03
CA SER A 280 -7.88 0.70 -0.79
C SER A 280 -7.80 -0.64 -1.51
N GLU A 281 -7.40 -0.65 -2.80
CA GLU A 281 -7.20 -1.88 -3.59
C GLU A 281 -6.16 -2.79 -2.93
N ARG A 282 -5.00 -2.24 -2.56
CA ARG A 282 -3.93 -3.01 -1.93
C ARG A 282 -4.31 -3.55 -0.56
N TYR A 283 -5.02 -2.76 0.22
CA TYR A 283 -5.55 -3.21 1.51
C TYR A 283 -6.54 -4.37 1.36
N GLN A 284 -7.41 -4.34 0.35
CA GLN A 284 -8.34 -5.44 0.07
C GLN A 284 -7.60 -6.72 -0.33
N ILE A 285 -6.58 -6.62 -1.18
CA ILE A 285 -5.73 -7.76 -1.56
C ILE A 285 -5.08 -8.37 -0.31
N GLU A 286 -4.47 -7.53 0.54
CA GLU A 286 -3.85 -8.00 1.77
C GLU A 286 -4.86 -8.66 2.73
N LYS A 287 -6.06 -8.11 2.84
CA LYS A 287 -7.14 -8.71 3.63
C LYS A 287 -7.54 -10.08 3.10
N ARG A 288 -7.67 -10.24 1.78
CA ARG A 288 -7.98 -11.53 1.16
C ARG A 288 -6.88 -12.55 1.39
N TRP A 289 -5.62 -12.13 1.31
CA TRP A 289 -4.49 -12.98 1.67
C TRP A 289 -4.58 -13.47 3.12
N ARG A 290 -4.87 -12.59 4.07
CA ARG A 290 -5.01 -12.95 5.48
C ARG A 290 -6.19 -13.87 5.76
N ASN A 291 -7.29 -13.65 5.08
CA ASN A 291 -8.51 -14.46 5.23
C ASN A 291 -8.46 -15.75 4.42
N GLY A 292 -7.48 -15.93 3.53
CA GLY A 292 -7.42 -17.06 2.62
C GLY A 292 -8.56 -17.07 1.59
N SER A 293 -9.08 -15.89 1.22
CA SER A 293 -10.15 -15.76 0.22
C SER A 293 -9.55 -15.56 -1.16
N TYR A 294 -9.74 -16.52 -2.05
CA TYR A 294 -9.12 -16.53 -3.38
C TYR A 294 -10.04 -17.15 -4.43
N GLU A 295 -9.75 -16.84 -5.68
CA GLU A 295 -10.35 -17.49 -6.85
C GLU A 295 -9.29 -18.37 -7.53
N ILE A 296 -9.69 -19.55 -8.01
CA ILE A 296 -8.78 -20.47 -8.74
C ILE A 296 -9.08 -20.39 -10.22
N LYS A 297 -8.03 -20.15 -11.00
CA LYS A 297 -8.05 -20.30 -12.45
C LYS A 297 -7.12 -21.42 -12.85
N THR A 298 -7.65 -22.43 -13.56
CA THR A 298 -6.89 -23.59 -13.99
C THR A 298 -6.59 -23.51 -15.49
N PHE A 299 -5.33 -23.80 -15.85
CA PHE A 299 -4.86 -23.88 -17.24
C PHE A 299 -4.52 -25.31 -17.54
N ILE A 300 -5.24 -25.91 -18.48
CA ILE A 300 -5.12 -27.33 -18.85
C ILE A 300 -4.63 -27.44 -20.29
N GLY A 301 -3.63 -28.30 -20.53
CA GLY A 301 -3.18 -28.51 -21.89
C GLY A 301 -1.79 -29.12 -22.05
N HIS A 302 -0.94 -29.20 -21.02
CA HIS A 302 0.25 -30.04 -21.06
C HIS A 302 -0.14 -31.51 -20.90
N SER A 303 0.60 -32.39 -21.59
CA SER A 303 0.35 -33.82 -21.54
C SER A 303 1.19 -34.55 -20.48
N ASP A 304 2.12 -33.83 -19.86
CA ASP A 304 3.00 -34.32 -18.80
C ASP A 304 3.28 -33.22 -17.77
N GLY A 305 3.93 -33.57 -16.67
CA GLY A 305 4.17 -32.66 -15.54
C GLY A 305 4.78 -31.33 -15.93
N VAL A 306 4.25 -30.26 -15.34
CA VAL A 306 4.77 -28.88 -15.49
C VAL A 306 5.96 -28.72 -14.56
N THR A 307 7.14 -28.46 -15.10
CA THR A 307 8.40 -28.43 -14.36
C THR A 307 8.82 -27.00 -13.98
N CYS A 308 8.41 -26.02 -14.76
CA CYS A 308 8.79 -24.64 -14.58
C CYS A 308 7.70 -23.69 -15.09
N LEU A 309 7.59 -22.56 -14.44
CA LEU A 309 6.64 -21.51 -14.83
C LEU A 309 7.18 -20.14 -14.47
N LYS A 310 6.77 -19.13 -15.24
CA LYS A 310 6.96 -17.72 -14.97
C LYS A 310 5.78 -16.96 -15.55
N PHE A 311 5.35 -15.88 -14.88
CA PHE A 311 4.27 -15.06 -15.37
C PHE A 311 4.50 -13.57 -15.18
N ASN A 312 3.82 -12.77 -15.96
CA ASN A 312 3.69 -11.33 -15.80
C ASN A 312 2.20 -10.94 -15.76
N ARG A 313 1.86 -9.68 -15.89
CA ARG A 313 0.46 -9.25 -15.85
C ARG A 313 -0.40 -9.82 -17.00
N LYS A 314 0.18 -10.07 -18.20
CA LYS A 314 -0.55 -10.46 -19.40
C LYS A 314 -0.40 -11.95 -19.73
N TYR A 315 0.79 -12.50 -19.54
CA TYR A 315 1.17 -13.83 -20.00
C TYR A 315 1.68 -14.71 -18.87
N LEU A 316 1.27 -15.96 -18.93
CA LEU A 316 1.84 -17.07 -18.17
C LEU A 316 2.60 -17.95 -19.16
N MET A 317 3.81 -18.33 -18.82
CA MET A 317 4.66 -19.25 -19.59
C MET A 317 4.97 -20.47 -18.75
N THR A 318 4.80 -21.63 -19.34
CA THR A 318 4.98 -22.93 -18.67
C THR A 318 5.84 -23.86 -19.52
N GLY A 319 6.75 -24.56 -18.88
CA GLY A 319 7.55 -25.62 -19.50
C GLY A 319 7.26 -26.96 -18.84
N SER A 320 7.30 -28.05 -19.61
CA SER A 320 6.89 -29.37 -19.16
C SER A 320 7.84 -30.46 -19.61
N TYR A 321 7.71 -31.63 -18.99
CA TYR A 321 8.35 -32.86 -19.43
C TYR A 321 7.87 -33.28 -20.82
N ASP A 322 6.70 -32.84 -21.30
CA ASP A 322 6.18 -33.05 -22.66
C ASP A 322 7.01 -32.41 -23.77
N THR A 323 8.19 -31.86 -23.46
CA THR A 323 9.12 -31.16 -24.36
C THR A 323 8.65 -29.81 -24.88
N THR A 324 7.46 -29.35 -24.52
CA THR A 324 6.85 -28.12 -25.04
C THR A 324 6.89 -26.99 -24.02
N ILE A 325 6.82 -25.77 -24.55
CA ILE A 325 6.60 -24.57 -23.77
C ILE A 325 5.28 -23.97 -24.23
N LYS A 326 4.39 -23.67 -23.31
CA LYS A 326 3.11 -23.04 -23.63
C LYS A 326 3.03 -21.61 -23.09
N ILE A 327 2.43 -20.74 -23.89
CA ILE A 327 2.20 -19.34 -23.58
C ILE A 327 0.71 -19.14 -23.46
N TRP A 328 0.27 -18.70 -22.28
CA TRP A 328 -1.13 -18.53 -21.95
C TRP A 328 -1.46 -17.06 -21.75
N LYS A 329 -2.62 -16.62 -22.17
CA LYS A 329 -3.16 -15.31 -21.82
C LYS A 329 -3.88 -15.44 -20.48
N ILE A 330 -3.44 -14.65 -19.48
CA ILE A 330 -3.96 -14.77 -18.10
C ILE A 330 -5.44 -14.42 -18.05
N ASP A 331 -5.87 -13.36 -18.75
CA ASP A 331 -7.26 -12.88 -18.71
C ASP A 331 -8.25 -13.93 -19.25
N THR A 332 -7.97 -14.49 -20.43
CA THR A 332 -8.87 -15.45 -21.09
C THR A 332 -8.64 -16.90 -20.64
N GLY A 333 -7.45 -17.25 -20.18
CA GLY A 333 -7.05 -18.62 -19.86
C GLY A 333 -6.66 -19.46 -21.07
N GLU A 334 -6.63 -18.88 -22.26
CA GLU A 334 -6.36 -19.59 -23.52
C GLU A 334 -4.85 -19.75 -23.77
N CYS A 335 -4.47 -20.89 -24.33
CA CYS A 335 -3.13 -21.10 -24.83
C CYS A 335 -2.97 -20.39 -26.18
N ILE A 336 -2.21 -19.29 -26.17
CA ILE A 336 -1.97 -18.50 -27.39
C ILE A 336 -1.01 -19.24 -28.31
N ARG A 337 0.01 -19.90 -27.75
CA ARG A 337 1.09 -20.49 -28.52
C ARG A 337 1.74 -21.64 -27.78
N THR A 338 2.16 -22.67 -28.57
CA THR A 338 3.00 -23.76 -28.11
C THR A 338 4.31 -23.69 -28.86
N LEU A 339 5.45 -23.62 -28.14
CA LEU A 339 6.79 -23.64 -28.72
C LEU A 339 7.33 -25.05 -28.64
N THR A 340 7.79 -25.57 -29.76
CA THR A 340 8.40 -26.88 -29.90
C THR A 340 9.84 -26.77 -30.41
N GLY A 341 10.73 -27.63 -29.95
CA GLY A 341 12.12 -27.62 -30.40
C GLY A 341 13.14 -28.19 -29.39
N HIS A 342 12.79 -28.30 -28.10
CA HIS A 342 13.55 -29.18 -27.20
C HIS A 342 13.26 -30.64 -27.53
N THR A 343 14.28 -31.49 -27.41
CA THR A 343 14.16 -32.92 -27.69
C THR A 343 13.87 -33.77 -26.46
N LYS A 344 14.02 -33.16 -25.27
CA LYS A 344 13.64 -33.72 -23.97
C LYS A 344 12.90 -32.64 -23.16
N GLY A 345 12.42 -33.00 -21.99
CA GLY A 345 11.66 -32.09 -21.13
C GLY A 345 12.34 -30.74 -20.87
N VAL A 346 11.55 -29.70 -20.72
CA VAL A 346 11.99 -28.33 -20.38
C VAL A 346 11.98 -28.20 -18.87
N ARG A 347 13.13 -27.95 -18.22
CA ARG A 347 13.25 -27.93 -16.75
C ARG A 347 13.25 -26.53 -16.15
N SER A 348 13.65 -25.51 -16.91
CA SER A 348 13.72 -24.14 -16.44
C SER A 348 13.36 -23.17 -17.53
N LEU A 349 12.74 -22.06 -17.14
CA LEU A 349 12.42 -20.93 -18.04
C LEU A 349 12.53 -19.60 -17.31
N VAL A 350 12.96 -18.59 -18.04
CA VAL A 350 12.97 -17.20 -17.63
C VAL A 350 12.66 -16.32 -18.84
N PHE A 351 11.94 -15.23 -18.66
CA PHE A 351 11.61 -14.34 -19.77
C PHE A 351 11.64 -12.87 -19.38
N ASP A 352 11.86 -12.02 -20.38
CA ASP A 352 11.75 -10.57 -20.31
C ASP A 352 10.66 -10.04 -21.25
N GLN A 353 10.70 -8.76 -21.59
CA GLN A 353 9.71 -8.15 -22.50
C GLN A 353 9.82 -8.65 -23.95
N GLN A 354 10.93 -9.23 -24.37
CA GLN A 354 11.21 -9.60 -25.76
C GLN A 354 11.59 -11.06 -25.95
N LYS A 355 12.27 -11.65 -24.99
CA LYS A 355 12.92 -12.96 -25.10
C LYS A 355 12.43 -13.91 -24.02
N LEU A 356 12.34 -15.16 -24.37
CA LEU A 356 12.18 -16.28 -23.48
C LEU A 356 13.43 -17.17 -23.57
N ILE A 357 14.00 -17.55 -22.45
CA ILE A 357 15.17 -18.42 -22.36
C ILE A 357 14.74 -19.67 -21.62
N THR A 358 15.09 -20.82 -22.15
CA THR A 358 14.70 -22.11 -21.60
C THR A 358 15.90 -23.03 -21.50
N GLY A 359 15.97 -23.80 -20.41
CA GLY A 359 16.92 -24.89 -20.20
C GLY A 359 16.20 -26.22 -20.28
N GLY A 360 16.76 -27.14 -21.03
CA GLY A 360 16.18 -28.47 -21.26
C GLY A 360 17.06 -29.61 -20.79
N LEU A 361 16.42 -30.76 -20.55
CA LEU A 361 17.08 -32.03 -20.25
C LEU A 361 17.84 -32.58 -21.46
N ASP A 362 17.75 -31.90 -22.61
CA ASP A 362 18.54 -32.16 -23.81
C ASP A 362 19.91 -31.49 -23.81
N SER A 363 20.40 -31.04 -22.65
CA SER A 363 21.66 -30.33 -22.41
C SER A 363 21.80 -29.01 -23.18
N THR A 364 20.70 -28.46 -23.70
CA THR A 364 20.71 -27.19 -24.45
C THR A 364 19.98 -26.06 -23.73
N ILE A 365 20.43 -24.84 -24.00
CA ILE A 365 19.70 -23.61 -23.65
C ILE A 365 19.20 -23.01 -24.96
N LYS A 366 17.91 -22.68 -25.01
CA LYS A 366 17.31 -22.06 -26.18
C LYS A 366 16.77 -20.68 -25.85
N VAL A 367 16.97 -19.75 -26.77
CA VAL A 367 16.44 -18.40 -26.71
C VAL A 367 15.38 -18.24 -27.79
N TRP A 368 14.21 -17.80 -27.38
CA TRP A 368 13.03 -17.66 -28.22
C TRP A 368 12.54 -16.23 -28.28
N ASN A 369 12.02 -15.84 -29.42
CA ASN A 369 11.12 -14.71 -29.50
C ASN A 369 9.70 -15.24 -29.27
N TYR A 370 9.16 -15.02 -28.09
CA TYR A 370 7.85 -15.59 -27.71
C TYR A 370 6.68 -14.90 -28.43
N HIS A 371 6.87 -13.68 -28.98
CA HIS A 371 5.87 -13.02 -29.81
C HIS A 371 5.75 -13.67 -31.19
N THR A 372 6.86 -14.08 -31.79
CA THR A 372 6.85 -14.74 -33.12
C THR A 372 6.81 -16.25 -33.03
N GLY A 373 7.28 -16.82 -31.91
CA GLY A 373 7.40 -18.25 -31.70
C GLY A 373 8.68 -18.89 -32.24
N HIS A 374 9.60 -18.11 -32.82
CA HIS A 374 10.83 -18.64 -33.39
C HIS A 374 11.95 -18.77 -32.36
N CYS A 375 12.71 -19.85 -32.45
CA CYS A 375 13.96 -20.01 -31.72
C CYS A 375 15.03 -19.14 -32.38
N ILE A 376 15.58 -18.19 -31.62
CA ILE A 376 16.59 -17.25 -32.09
C ILE A 376 18.00 -17.88 -32.02
N ALA A 377 18.29 -18.54 -30.89
CA ALA A 377 19.61 -19.12 -30.64
C ALA A 377 19.50 -20.39 -29.81
N THR A 378 20.48 -21.30 -30.01
CA THR A 378 20.66 -22.49 -29.18
C THR A 378 22.10 -22.53 -28.70
N TYR A 379 22.28 -22.53 -27.38
CA TYR A 379 23.57 -22.65 -26.72
C TYR A 379 23.81 -24.13 -26.38
N ARG A 380 24.95 -24.62 -26.77
CA ARG A 380 25.41 -25.99 -26.50
C ARG A 380 26.73 -25.94 -25.78
N GLY A 381 26.98 -26.86 -24.87
CA GLY A 381 28.23 -26.89 -24.11
C GLY A 381 28.13 -27.69 -22.84
N HIS A 382 26.99 -27.71 -22.14
CA HIS A 382 26.80 -28.65 -21.02
C HIS A 382 26.86 -30.10 -21.51
N ASP A 383 27.46 -30.93 -20.69
CA ASP A 383 27.63 -32.34 -20.99
C ASP A 383 26.40 -33.16 -20.59
N ASP A 384 25.56 -32.61 -19.70
CA ASP A 384 24.33 -33.24 -19.25
C ASP A 384 23.19 -32.20 -19.13
N ALA A 385 22.04 -32.60 -18.63
CA ALA A 385 20.79 -31.84 -18.54
C ALA A 385 20.98 -30.46 -17.93
N VAL A 386 20.39 -29.42 -18.57
CA VAL A 386 20.32 -28.07 -18.01
C VAL A 386 19.09 -27.99 -17.12
N VAL A 387 19.33 -27.93 -15.81
CA VAL A 387 18.28 -27.97 -14.78
C VAL A 387 17.74 -26.58 -14.47
N SER A 388 18.60 -25.58 -14.45
CA SER A 388 18.20 -24.19 -14.11
C SER A 388 18.89 -23.19 -15.02
N VAL A 389 18.13 -22.11 -15.36
CA VAL A 389 18.64 -20.98 -16.13
C VAL A 389 18.13 -19.70 -15.49
N ASP A 390 19.01 -18.72 -15.39
CA ASP A 390 18.65 -17.35 -15.03
C ASP A 390 19.40 -16.37 -15.93
N PHE A 391 18.90 -15.15 -16.02
CA PHE A 391 19.47 -14.20 -16.96
C PHE A 391 19.43 -12.77 -16.43
N SER A 392 20.48 -12.04 -16.68
CA SER A 392 20.57 -10.59 -16.47
C SER A 392 20.99 -9.96 -17.79
N ASN A 393 20.75 -8.67 -17.97
CA ASN A 393 20.83 -7.88 -19.22
C ASN A 393 21.83 -8.36 -20.29
N LYS A 394 22.98 -8.94 -19.90
CA LYS A 394 24.06 -9.32 -20.82
C LYS A 394 24.59 -10.74 -20.66
N SER A 395 24.17 -11.42 -19.60
CA SER A 395 24.69 -12.75 -19.28
C SER A 395 23.57 -13.72 -18.96
N ILE A 396 23.68 -14.92 -19.49
CA ILE A 396 22.86 -16.07 -19.15
C ILE A 396 23.68 -16.94 -18.20
N VAL A 397 23.09 -17.43 -17.13
CA VAL A 397 23.72 -18.38 -16.21
C VAL A 397 22.90 -19.64 -16.21
N SER A 398 23.58 -20.79 -16.28
CA SER A 398 22.94 -22.11 -16.28
C SER A 398 23.58 -23.03 -15.26
N GLY A 399 22.75 -23.80 -14.56
CA GLY A 399 23.13 -24.89 -13.70
C GLY A 399 22.74 -26.23 -14.35
N SER A 400 23.59 -27.21 -14.23
CA SER A 400 23.43 -28.48 -14.93
C SER A 400 23.71 -29.70 -14.03
N ALA A 401 23.17 -30.82 -14.46
CA ALA A 401 23.46 -32.14 -13.92
C ALA A 401 24.92 -32.57 -14.13
N ASP A 402 25.69 -31.84 -14.96
CA ASP A 402 27.14 -32.04 -15.13
C ASP A 402 27.96 -31.43 -13.96
N HIS A 403 27.35 -31.08 -12.83
CA HIS A 403 27.93 -30.51 -11.61
C HIS A 403 28.54 -29.11 -11.81
N THR A 404 28.28 -28.46 -12.96
CA THR A 404 28.86 -27.13 -13.27
C THR A 404 27.81 -26.04 -13.38
N VAL A 405 28.25 -24.82 -13.09
CA VAL A 405 27.53 -23.60 -13.44
C VAL A 405 28.27 -22.96 -14.62
N ARG A 406 27.55 -22.58 -15.67
CA ARG A 406 28.12 -21.91 -16.84
C ARG A 406 27.55 -20.50 -16.97
N VAL A 407 28.45 -19.58 -17.32
CA VAL A 407 28.14 -18.17 -17.56
C VAL A 407 28.36 -17.88 -19.04
N TRP A 408 27.31 -17.49 -19.74
CA TRP A 408 27.31 -17.20 -21.17
C TRP A 408 27.15 -15.67 -21.37
N HIS A 409 28.18 -15.04 -21.85
CA HIS A 409 28.12 -13.62 -22.21
C HIS A 409 27.61 -13.49 -23.66
N VAL A 410 26.43 -12.90 -23.81
CA VAL A 410 25.74 -12.82 -25.09
C VAL A 410 26.50 -11.94 -26.08
N ASP A 411 27.03 -10.82 -25.61
CA ASP A 411 27.73 -9.82 -26.44
C ASP A 411 29.08 -10.34 -26.97
N SER A 412 29.89 -10.92 -26.10
CA SER A 412 31.22 -11.44 -26.42
C SER A 412 31.24 -12.88 -26.98
N ARG A 413 30.11 -13.57 -26.89
CA ARG A 413 29.98 -14.99 -27.25
C ARG A 413 30.96 -15.90 -26.51
N THR A 414 31.33 -15.52 -25.28
CA THR A 414 32.22 -16.29 -24.40
C THR A 414 31.40 -17.10 -23.41
N CYS A 415 31.97 -18.26 -23.01
CA CYS A 415 31.37 -19.10 -21.99
C CYS A 415 32.43 -19.42 -20.94
N TYR A 416 32.12 -19.22 -19.69
CA TYR A 416 32.96 -19.57 -18.54
C TYR A 416 32.31 -20.69 -17.74
N THR A 417 33.10 -21.63 -17.24
CA THR A 417 32.61 -22.73 -16.43
C THR A 417 33.09 -22.57 -15.00
N LEU A 418 32.15 -22.46 -14.07
CA LEU A 418 32.41 -22.41 -12.63
C LEU A 418 32.33 -23.87 -12.10
N ARG A 419 33.43 -24.34 -11.54
CA ARG A 419 33.56 -25.71 -11.01
C ARG A 419 33.68 -25.67 -9.50
N GLY A 420 33.06 -26.67 -8.83
CA GLY A 420 33.15 -26.76 -7.37
C GLY A 420 32.09 -27.63 -6.75
N HIS A 421 30.84 -27.59 -7.26
CA HIS A 421 29.81 -28.52 -6.83
C HIS A 421 30.20 -29.99 -7.18
N THR A 422 29.82 -30.90 -6.31
CA THR A 422 30.14 -32.33 -6.44
C THR A 422 28.96 -33.14 -6.97
N ASP A 423 27.79 -32.49 -7.08
CA ASP A 423 26.57 -33.12 -7.58
C ASP A 423 25.73 -32.13 -8.40
N TRP A 424 24.54 -32.49 -8.83
CA TRP A 424 23.66 -31.71 -9.71
C TRP A 424 23.42 -30.30 -9.19
N VAL A 425 23.44 -29.32 -10.09
CA VAL A 425 23.11 -27.93 -9.78
C VAL A 425 21.65 -27.67 -10.15
N ASN A 426 20.76 -27.67 -9.15
CA ASN A 426 19.32 -27.63 -9.35
C ASN A 426 18.78 -26.19 -9.59
N CYS A 427 19.39 -25.20 -8.97
CA CYS A 427 18.92 -23.82 -9.09
C CYS A 427 20.11 -22.86 -9.20
N VAL A 428 19.99 -21.91 -10.11
CA VAL A 428 20.90 -20.76 -10.21
C VAL A 428 20.09 -19.46 -10.22
N LYS A 429 20.60 -18.45 -9.53
CA LYS A 429 20.01 -17.09 -9.50
C LYS A 429 21.07 -16.03 -9.59
N ILE A 430 20.80 -15.01 -10.39
CA ILE A 430 21.65 -13.83 -10.52
C ILE A 430 21.08 -12.71 -9.63
N PHE A 431 21.93 -12.14 -8.82
CA PHE A 431 21.62 -10.95 -8.05
C PHE A 431 22.74 -9.90 -8.25
N ASN A 432 22.45 -8.85 -9.01
CA ASN A 432 23.44 -7.85 -9.43
C ASN A 432 24.64 -8.49 -10.14
N ASN A 433 25.80 -8.50 -9.48
CA ASN A 433 27.05 -9.09 -10.00
C ASN A 433 27.41 -10.43 -9.34
N LEU A 434 26.48 -11.05 -8.65
CA LEU A 434 26.65 -12.30 -7.93
C LEU A 434 25.78 -13.40 -8.52
N ILE A 435 26.26 -14.62 -8.46
CA ILE A 435 25.54 -15.83 -8.80
C ILE A 435 25.40 -16.68 -7.55
N PHE A 436 24.21 -17.17 -7.31
CA PHE A 436 23.91 -18.16 -6.27
C PHE A 436 23.51 -19.46 -6.92
N SER A 437 24.16 -20.55 -6.54
CA SER A 437 23.85 -21.89 -7.03
C SER A 437 23.51 -22.83 -5.87
N ALA A 438 22.44 -23.58 -6.02
CA ALA A 438 22.00 -24.61 -5.08
C ALA A 438 22.17 -25.99 -5.73
N SER A 439 22.63 -26.99 -4.96
CA SER A 439 23.01 -28.28 -5.48
C SER A 439 22.52 -29.44 -4.62
N ASP A 440 22.48 -30.62 -5.23
CA ASP A 440 22.25 -31.91 -4.57
C ASP A 440 23.35 -32.26 -3.57
N ASP A 441 24.53 -31.62 -3.67
CA ASP A 441 25.62 -31.76 -2.71
C ASP A 441 25.31 -31.11 -1.34
N THR A 442 24.06 -30.70 -1.09
CA THR A 442 23.56 -30.05 0.12
C THR A 442 24.08 -28.66 0.37
N THR A 443 24.91 -28.10 -0.53
CA THR A 443 25.52 -26.77 -0.39
C THR A 443 24.92 -25.75 -1.34
N ILE A 444 25.01 -24.47 -0.91
CA ILE A 444 24.75 -23.31 -1.75
C ILE A 444 26.06 -22.56 -1.92
N ARG A 445 26.38 -22.14 -3.13
CA ARG A 445 27.60 -21.39 -3.42
C ARG A 445 27.28 -20.02 -3.98
N MET A 446 28.05 -19.05 -3.52
CA MET A 446 28.03 -17.66 -4.01
C MET A 446 29.28 -17.41 -4.85
N TRP A 447 29.09 -16.93 -6.08
CA TRP A 447 30.14 -16.68 -7.04
C TRP A 447 30.13 -15.23 -7.48
N ASP A 448 31.31 -14.70 -7.75
CA ASP A 448 31.45 -13.36 -8.37
C ASP A 448 31.46 -13.52 -9.90
N LEU A 449 30.53 -12.81 -10.56
CA LEU A 449 30.41 -12.80 -12.02
C LEU A 449 31.62 -12.13 -12.70
N SER A 450 32.30 -11.18 -12.02
CA SER A 450 33.46 -10.49 -12.58
C SER A 450 34.71 -11.36 -12.62
N ASN A 451 34.99 -12.05 -11.52
CA ASN A 451 36.22 -12.80 -11.31
C ASN A 451 36.05 -14.29 -11.52
N ASN A 452 34.80 -14.77 -11.69
CA ASN A 452 34.45 -16.19 -11.83
C ASN A 452 34.98 -17.04 -10.65
N GLN A 453 35.04 -16.49 -9.45
CA GLN A 453 35.51 -17.16 -8.24
C GLN A 453 34.37 -17.45 -7.27
N CYS A 454 34.49 -18.56 -6.53
CA CYS A 454 33.59 -18.86 -5.42
C CYS A 454 33.97 -18.00 -4.23
N LEU A 455 33.06 -17.13 -3.82
CA LEU A 455 33.26 -16.22 -2.69
C LEU A 455 32.91 -16.88 -1.36
N LYS A 456 31.81 -17.66 -1.34
CA LYS A 456 31.30 -18.25 -0.10
C LYS A 456 30.53 -19.53 -0.36
N ILE A 457 30.55 -20.42 0.60
CA ILE A 457 29.79 -21.67 0.62
C ILE A 457 28.88 -21.63 1.85
N PHE A 458 27.60 -21.90 1.64
CA PHE A 458 26.59 -22.05 2.70
C PHE A 458 26.21 -23.51 2.78
N GLY A 459 26.19 -24.07 3.98
CA GLY A 459 25.87 -25.48 4.22
C GLY A 459 26.93 -26.14 5.11
N GLY A 460 26.69 -27.36 5.49
CA GLY A 460 27.53 -28.11 6.42
C GLY A 460 26.96 -28.07 7.86
N ILE A 461 27.46 -28.98 8.69
CA ILE A 461 26.92 -29.22 10.05
C ILE A 461 27.15 -28.01 10.95
N GLU A 462 28.28 -27.33 10.83
CA GLU A 462 28.66 -26.19 11.69
C GLU A 462 27.77 -24.94 11.47
N THR A 463 27.22 -24.78 10.27
CA THR A 463 26.35 -23.65 9.91
C THR A 463 24.87 -23.99 9.98
N ASN A 464 24.51 -25.15 10.53
CA ASN A 464 23.15 -25.66 10.55
C ASN A 464 22.55 -25.79 9.14
N GLY A 465 23.34 -26.35 8.22
CA GLY A 465 23.02 -26.52 6.81
C GLY A 465 21.89 -27.50 6.54
N HIS A 466 21.50 -27.58 5.25
CA HIS A 466 20.59 -28.63 4.78
C HIS A 466 21.23 -29.99 4.87
N ILE A 467 20.41 -30.98 5.19
CA ILE A 467 20.83 -32.41 5.22
C ILE A 467 20.49 -33.10 3.89
N GLY A 468 19.47 -32.62 3.20
CA GLY A 468 19.03 -33.11 1.91
C GLY A 468 19.41 -32.19 0.76
N GLN A 469 19.12 -32.62 -0.45
CA GLN A 469 19.36 -31.92 -1.71
C GLN A 469 18.66 -30.56 -1.75
N VAL A 470 19.40 -29.48 -2.09
CA VAL A 470 18.87 -28.15 -2.17
C VAL A 470 18.28 -27.91 -3.56
N GLN A 471 16.96 -27.61 -3.61
CA GLN A 471 16.23 -27.51 -4.87
C GLN A 471 16.07 -26.05 -5.37
N SER A 472 15.97 -25.09 -4.47
CA SER A 472 15.76 -23.68 -4.87
C SER A 472 16.51 -22.73 -3.98
N VAL A 473 16.95 -21.58 -4.55
CA VAL A 473 17.61 -20.49 -3.85
C VAL A 473 17.04 -19.15 -4.33
N ILE A 474 16.74 -18.23 -3.39
CA ILE A 474 16.27 -16.87 -3.66
C ILE A 474 17.12 -15.90 -2.85
N PRO A 475 17.99 -15.10 -3.48
CA PRO A 475 18.66 -13.99 -2.82
C PRO A 475 17.73 -12.79 -2.72
N PHE A 476 17.70 -12.10 -1.56
CA PHE A 476 16.94 -10.88 -1.37
C PHE A 476 17.57 -9.92 -0.36
N THR A 477 17.15 -8.67 -0.42
CA THR A 477 17.59 -7.65 0.53
C THR A 477 16.43 -7.31 1.45
N TYR A 478 16.61 -7.58 2.73
CA TYR A 478 15.68 -7.20 3.78
C TYR A 478 16.25 -6.02 4.56
N LYS A 479 15.48 -4.94 4.66
CA LYS A 479 15.84 -3.80 5.51
C LYS A 479 15.20 -4.02 6.87
N GLU A 480 15.97 -4.47 7.85
CA GLU A 480 15.57 -4.32 9.25
C GLU A 480 15.69 -2.84 9.61
N GLU A 481 14.58 -2.17 9.84
CA GLU A 481 14.60 -0.90 10.55
C GLU A 481 14.90 -1.23 12.02
N LEU A 482 16.05 -0.76 12.48
CA LEU A 482 16.33 -0.64 13.90
C LEU A 482 15.19 0.22 14.47
N ILE A 483 14.33 -0.35 15.26
CA ILE A 483 13.45 0.40 16.16
C ILE A 483 14.44 1.10 17.11
N GLU A 484 14.66 2.40 16.89
CA GLU A 484 15.28 3.23 17.90
C GLU A 484 14.26 3.33 19.04
N ASP A 485 14.36 2.38 19.96
CA ASP A 485 13.74 2.52 21.27
C ASP A 485 14.43 3.72 21.95
N ASN A 486 13.80 4.88 21.84
CA ASN A 486 14.07 6.02 22.68
C ASN A 486 13.56 5.71 24.11
N SER A 487 14.22 4.78 24.79
CA SER A 487 14.16 4.66 26.21
C SER A 487 15.51 5.15 26.75
N ASP A 488 15.48 6.35 27.32
CA ASP A 488 16.52 6.91 28.15
C ASP A 488 16.71 6.02 29.38
N GLU A 489 17.51 4.95 29.26
CA GLU A 489 18.10 4.25 30.38
C GLU A 489 19.56 3.97 30.03
N GLU A 490 20.42 4.71 30.71
CA GLU A 490 21.86 4.49 30.79
C GLU A 490 22.12 3.11 31.42
N ASP A 491 22.35 2.09 30.59
CA ASP A 491 23.05 0.89 31.02
C ASP A 491 24.18 0.56 30.03
N MET A 492 25.39 0.74 30.55
CA MET A 492 26.67 0.50 29.91
C MET A 492 26.91 -1.00 29.75
N THR A 493 26.27 -1.63 28.80
CA THR A 493 26.68 -2.93 28.28
C THR A 493 26.98 -2.78 26.79
N GLU A 494 28.13 -3.30 26.38
CA GLU A 494 28.67 -3.23 25.02
C GLU A 494 27.59 -3.55 23.98
N LYS A 495 27.01 -2.49 23.38
CA LYS A 495 26.21 -2.63 22.15
C LYS A 495 27.17 -3.10 21.07
N LEU A 496 27.02 -4.34 20.65
CA LEU A 496 27.57 -4.82 19.39
C LEU A 496 27.02 -3.87 18.30
N VAL A 497 27.83 -2.91 17.93
CA VAL A 497 27.60 -2.07 16.76
C VAL A 497 27.76 -2.98 15.56
N LEU A 498 26.63 -3.56 15.09
CA LEU A 498 26.60 -4.18 13.77
C LEU A 498 26.91 -3.07 12.76
N PRO A 499 27.94 -3.25 11.92
CA PRO A 499 28.33 -2.22 10.96
C PRO A 499 27.13 -1.91 10.08
N THR A 500 26.78 -0.63 9.98
CA THR A 500 25.88 -0.10 8.96
C THR A 500 26.36 -0.61 7.62
N VAL A 501 25.71 -1.65 7.10
CA VAL A 501 26.04 -2.25 5.80
C VAL A 501 25.66 -1.23 4.75
N THR A 502 26.64 -0.44 4.33
CA THR A 502 26.60 0.26 3.06
C THR A 502 26.25 -0.77 2.00
N THR A 503 25.20 -0.52 1.23
CA THR A 503 24.66 -1.41 0.20
C THR A 503 25.62 -1.54 -0.99
N ASN A 504 26.69 -2.32 -0.82
CA ASN A 504 27.66 -2.65 -1.88
C ASN A 504 27.10 -3.69 -2.85
N GLY A 505 25.80 -3.64 -3.17
CA GLY A 505 25.23 -4.53 -4.18
C GLY A 505 25.06 -6.00 -3.74
N TYR A 506 25.34 -6.35 -2.49
CA TYR A 506 25.16 -7.70 -1.94
C TYR A 506 23.74 -7.86 -1.38
N PRO A 507 23.11 -9.06 -1.55
CA PRO A 507 21.87 -9.37 -0.86
C PRO A 507 22.16 -9.53 0.64
N THR A 508 21.20 -9.22 1.48
CA THR A 508 21.34 -9.41 2.94
C THR A 508 21.06 -10.83 3.36
N HIS A 509 20.09 -11.47 2.69
CA HIS A 509 19.58 -12.80 3.06
C HIS A 509 19.45 -13.73 1.85
N LEU A 510 19.47 -15.04 2.13
CA LEU A 510 19.11 -16.08 1.19
C LEU A 510 17.97 -16.91 1.76
N LEU A 511 17.06 -17.32 0.89
CA LEU A 511 16.02 -18.29 1.19
C LEU A 511 16.28 -19.56 0.35
N THR A 512 16.20 -20.73 0.97
CA THR A 512 16.48 -22.01 0.28
C THR A 512 15.44 -23.04 0.65
N SER A 513 15.11 -23.93 -0.30
CA SER A 513 14.29 -25.12 -0.07
C SER A 513 15.05 -26.39 -0.38
N SER A 514 14.71 -27.46 0.31
CA SER A 514 15.40 -28.74 0.18
C SER A 514 14.44 -29.93 0.26
N LEU A 515 14.91 -31.05 -0.24
CA LEU A 515 14.24 -32.36 -0.08
C LEU A 515 14.32 -32.91 1.35
N ASP A 516 14.99 -32.19 2.28
CA ASP A 516 14.91 -32.44 3.72
C ASP A 516 13.61 -31.92 4.36
N ASN A 517 12.61 -31.54 3.56
CA ASN A 517 11.29 -31.03 3.95
C ASN A 517 11.33 -29.65 4.63
N THR A 518 12.47 -28.95 4.58
CA THR A 518 12.66 -27.67 5.26
C THR A 518 12.90 -26.52 4.30
N ILE A 519 12.56 -25.31 4.79
CA ILE A 519 12.93 -24.04 4.18
C ILE A 519 13.86 -23.33 5.15
N LYS A 520 15.01 -22.86 4.69
CA LYS A 520 15.98 -22.17 5.55
C LYS A 520 16.21 -20.74 5.09
N LEU A 521 16.32 -19.86 6.09
CA LEU A 521 16.69 -18.45 5.93
C LEU A 521 18.13 -18.28 6.41
N TRP A 522 18.98 -17.69 5.58
CA TRP A 522 20.39 -17.49 5.84
C TRP A 522 20.76 -16.03 5.85
N ASP A 523 21.69 -15.66 6.70
CA ASP A 523 22.39 -14.38 6.63
C ASP A 523 23.59 -14.50 5.67
N VAL A 524 23.63 -13.69 4.64
CA VAL A 524 24.71 -13.70 3.64
C VAL A 524 26.03 -13.24 4.25
N SER A 525 26.01 -12.29 5.18
CA SER A 525 27.19 -11.72 5.80
C SER A 525 27.95 -12.76 6.65
N THR A 526 27.24 -13.44 7.54
CA THR A 526 27.82 -14.44 8.43
C THR A 526 27.91 -15.83 7.80
N GLY A 527 27.02 -16.16 6.88
CA GLY A 527 26.89 -17.48 6.27
C GLY A 527 26.15 -18.51 7.15
N LYS A 528 25.53 -18.06 8.24
CA LYS A 528 24.81 -18.92 9.17
C LYS A 528 23.32 -18.98 8.83
N CYS A 529 22.70 -20.12 9.11
CA CYS A 529 21.27 -20.26 9.06
C CYS A 529 20.63 -19.50 10.25
N ILE A 530 19.79 -18.50 9.94
CA ILE A 530 19.05 -17.72 10.93
C ILE A 530 17.84 -18.51 11.43
N ARG A 531 17.11 -19.16 10.50
CA ARG A 531 15.87 -19.86 10.82
C ARG A 531 15.61 -21.02 9.88
N THR A 532 15.05 -22.10 10.45
CA THR A 532 14.54 -23.25 9.70
C THR A 532 13.02 -23.33 9.87
N GLN A 533 12.29 -23.44 8.77
CA GLN A 533 10.84 -23.59 8.75
C GLN A 533 10.48 -25.04 8.47
N PHE A 534 9.65 -25.60 9.35
CA PHE A 534 9.17 -26.97 9.29
C PHE A 534 7.67 -26.99 9.02
N GLY A 535 7.17 -27.99 8.32
CA GLY A 535 5.72 -28.18 8.13
C GLY A 535 5.31 -28.90 6.87
N HIS A 536 6.17 -29.05 5.87
CA HIS A 536 5.99 -30.02 4.80
C HIS A 536 6.37 -31.42 5.28
N ILE A 537 5.66 -32.42 4.78
CA ILE A 537 5.89 -33.83 5.14
C ILE A 537 6.87 -34.47 4.16
N GLU A 538 6.88 -33.97 2.93
CA GLU A 538 7.77 -34.43 1.86
C GLU A 538 8.58 -33.27 1.27
N GLY A 539 9.54 -33.56 0.42
CA GLY A 539 10.52 -32.62 -0.11
C GLY A 539 9.92 -31.34 -0.73
N VAL A 540 10.51 -30.20 -0.40
CA VAL A 540 10.11 -28.89 -0.94
C VAL A 540 10.85 -28.62 -2.24
N TRP A 541 10.12 -28.68 -3.36
CA TRP A 541 10.68 -28.54 -4.70
C TRP A 541 10.94 -27.11 -5.12
N SER A 542 10.02 -26.21 -4.77
CA SER A 542 10.08 -24.84 -5.26
C SER A 542 9.61 -23.87 -4.22
N ILE A 543 10.25 -22.71 -4.19
CA ILE A 543 9.85 -21.57 -3.36
C ILE A 543 9.75 -20.32 -4.21
N ALA A 544 8.85 -19.42 -3.81
CA ALA A 544 8.76 -18.06 -4.29
C ALA A 544 8.58 -17.13 -3.08
N ALA A 545 9.13 -15.94 -3.13
CA ALA A 545 9.04 -14.99 -2.02
C ALA A 545 8.80 -13.57 -2.51
N ASP A 546 8.04 -12.82 -1.73
CA ASP A 546 7.94 -11.37 -1.80
C ASP A 546 8.53 -10.73 -0.53
N THR A 547 8.32 -9.43 -0.33
CA THR A 547 8.82 -8.71 0.85
C THR A 547 8.20 -9.15 2.18
N PHE A 548 7.07 -9.87 2.18
CA PHE A 548 6.33 -10.27 3.38
C PHE A 548 6.07 -11.75 3.50
N ARG A 549 6.06 -12.49 2.37
CA ARG A 549 5.58 -13.88 2.31
C ARG A 549 6.54 -14.77 1.58
N ILE A 550 6.50 -16.02 1.97
CA ILE A 550 7.14 -17.12 1.26
C ILE A 550 6.03 -18.07 0.82
N ILE A 551 6.07 -18.54 -0.40
CA ILE A 551 5.24 -19.64 -0.90
C ILE A 551 6.13 -20.81 -1.20
N SER A 552 5.74 -21.99 -0.74
CA SER A 552 6.44 -23.25 -1.00
C SER A 552 5.51 -24.26 -1.64
N GLY A 553 6.02 -24.95 -2.64
CA GLY A 553 5.39 -26.11 -3.26
C GLY A 553 6.20 -27.36 -2.99
N ALA A 554 5.54 -28.44 -2.58
CA ALA A 554 6.19 -29.68 -2.18
C ALA A 554 5.53 -30.90 -2.79
N HIS A 555 6.19 -32.04 -2.65
CA HIS A 555 5.72 -33.32 -3.16
C HIS A 555 4.52 -33.89 -2.39
N ASP A 556 4.29 -33.39 -1.17
CA ASP A 556 3.13 -33.70 -0.30
C ASP A 556 1.78 -33.15 -0.83
N ASN A 557 1.72 -32.71 -2.07
CA ASN A 557 0.55 -32.08 -2.73
C ASN A 557 0.08 -30.79 -2.08
N LEU A 558 0.90 -30.16 -1.23
CA LEU A 558 0.54 -28.96 -0.51
C LEU A 558 1.31 -27.75 -1.02
N ILE A 559 0.62 -26.61 -1.01
CA ILE A 559 1.23 -25.29 -1.12
C ILE A 559 1.05 -24.61 0.23
N LYS A 560 2.13 -24.11 0.79
CA LYS A 560 2.09 -23.37 2.05
C LYS A 560 2.52 -21.93 1.86
N VAL A 561 1.83 -21.04 2.54
CA VAL A 561 2.15 -19.61 2.61
C VAL A 561 2.68 -19.32 4.01
N TRP A 562 3.85 -18.73 4.08
CA TRP A 562 4.54 -18.42 5.32
C TRP A 562 4.75 -16.92 5.46
N ASP A 563 4.72 -16.42 6.66
CA ASP A 563 5.17 -15.06 6.97
C ASP A 563 6.70 -15.00 6.95
N LEU A 564 7.26 -14.11 6.15
CA LEU A 564 8.72 -13.97 6.04
C LEU A 564 9.36 -13.51 7.35
N GLN A 565 8.70 -12.62 8.13
CA GLN A 565 9.26 -12.07 9.36
C GLN A 565 9.35 -13.10 10.49
N ASN A 566 8.25 -13.79 10.78
CA ASN A 566 8.17 -14.70 11.92
C ASN A 566 8.26 -16.19 11.55
N GLY A 567 8.21 -16.53 10.26
CA GLY A 567 8.29 -17.89 9.76
C GLY A 567 7.06 -18.75 10.05
N LYS A 568 5.96 -18.17 10.50
CA LYS A 568 4.72 -18.92 10.76
C LYS A 568 4.03 -19.27 9.46
N CYS A 569 3.47 -20.48 9.38
CA CYS A 569 2.60 -20.88 8.29
C CYS A 569 1.25 -20.12 8.44
N LEU A 570 0.89 -19.34 7.42
CA LEU A 570 -0.36 -18.57 7.38
C LEU A 570 -1.49 -19.42 6.80
N HIS A 571 -1.24 -20.07 5.67
CA HIS A 571 -2.24 -20.86 4.95
C HIS A 571 -1.62 -22.11 4.35
N THR A 572 -2.47 -23.12 4.16
CA THR A 572 -2.13 -24.36 3.46
C THR A 572 -3.19 -24.66 2.42
N PHE A 573 -2.78 -24.85 1.16
CA PHE A 573 -3.65 -25.15 0.03
C PHE A 573 -3.36 -26.58 -0.44
N GLY A 574 -4.38 -27.42 -0.43
CA GLY A 574 -4.27 -28.79 -0.92
C GLY A 574 -4.47 -28.89 -2.43
N ASN A 575 -3.74 -29.78 -3.07
CA ASN A 575 -3.88 -30.13 -4.47
C ASN A 575 -4.06 -31.65 -4.62
N TYR A 576 -4.44 -32.08 -5.82
CA TYR A 576 -4.62 -33.50 -6.14
C TYR A 576 -3.35 -34.15 -6.71
N SER A 577 -2.30 -33.36 -6.94
CA SER A 577 -1.01 -33.82 -7.46
C SER A 577 0.11 -33.01 -6.83
N SER A 578 1.33 -33.55 -6.86
CA SER A 578 2.51 -32.88 -6.33
C SER A 578 2.80 -31.56 -7.05
N VAL A 579 3.35 -30.61 -6.29
CA VAL A 579 3.63 -29.25 -6.75
C VAL A 579 5.10 -29.12 -7.09
N SER A 580 5.39 -29.07 -8.39
CA SER A 580 6.76 -29.04 -8.90
C SER A 580 7.36 -27.65 -8.99
N CYS A 581 6.55 -26.63 -9.21
CA CYS A 581 7.02 -25.25 -9.31
C CYS A 581 5.97 -24.26 -8.84
N VAL A 582 6.44 -23.17 -8.21
CA VAL A 582 5.59 -22.06 -7.75
C VAL A 582 6.22 -20.73 -8.14
N GLU A 583 5.37 -19.73 -8.39
CA GLU A 583 5.78 -18.36 -8.63
C GLU A 583 4.78 -17.41 -7.98
N LEU A 584 5.25 -16.29 -7.48
CA LEU A 584 4.48 -15.31 -6.72
C LEU A 584 4.53 -13.93 -7.37
N SER A 585 3.41 -13.25 -7.34
CA SER A 585 3.27 -11.82 -7.60
C SER A 585 2.41 -11.20 -6.49
N ASP A 586 2.24 -9.89 -6.48
CA ASP A 586 1.52 -9.13 -5.43
C ASP A 586 0.16 -9.71 -5.02
N SER A 587 -0.67 -9.97 -6.04
CA SER A 587 -2.07 -10.34 -5.86
C SER A 587 -2.37 -11.78 -6.27
N ARG A 588 -1.36 -12.50 -6.78
CA ARG A 588 -1.55 -13.82 -7.39
C ARG A 588 -0.35 -14.72 -7.13
N PHE A 589 -0.59 -16.01 -6.98
CA PHE A 589 0.47 -17.00 -7.15
C PHE A 589 0.03 -18.11 -8.10
N VAL A 590 0.99 -18.74 -8.72
CA VAL A 590 0.76 -19.82 -9.69
C VAL A 590 1.54 -21.05 -9.25
N ALA A 591 0.93 -22.19 -9.39
CA ALA A 591 1.53 -23.48 -9.11
C ALA A 591 1.40 -24.39 -10.32
N GLY A 592 2.51 -25.01 -10.71
CA GLY A 592 2.56 -26.07 -11.70
C GLY A 592 2.53 -27.43 -11.02
N LEU A 593 1.70 -28.31 -11.53
CA LEU A 593 1.45 -29.64 -10.99
C LEU A 593 2.09 -30.70 -11.85
N GLU A 594 2.45 -31.81 -11.25
CA GLU A 594 2.98 -32.98 -11.93
C GLU A 594 1.94 -33.67 -12.82
N SER A 595 0.63 -33.38 -12.59
CA SER A 595 -0.45 -33.82 -13.49
C SER A 595 -0.47 -33.11 -14.86
N GLY A 596 0.36 -32.11 -15.11
CA GLY A 596 0.32 -31.28 -16.31
C GLY A 596 -0.57 -30.04 -16.22
N ASP A 597 -1.29 -29.86 -15.10
CA ASP A 597 -2.16 -28.70 -14.88
C ASP A 597 -1.42 -27.56 -14.19
N VAL A 598 -1.89 -26.34 -14.46
CA VAL A 598 -1.40 -25.14 -13.78
C VAL A 598 -2.55 -24.44 -13.08
N LYS A 599 -2.40 -24.17 -11.81
CA LYS A 599 -3.38 -23.44 -11.00
C LYS A 599 -2.88 -22.06 -10.63
N MET A 600 -3.68 -21.05 -10.92
CA MET A 600 -3.45 -19.67 -10.49
C MET A 600 -4.46 -19.34 -9.39
N TYR A 601 -3.95 -18.86 -8.29
CA TYR A 601 -4.72 -18.40 -7.13
C TYR A 601 -4.73 -16.86 -7.14
N CYS A 602 -5.89 -16.26 -7.31
CA CYS A 602 -6.07 -14.80 -7.41
C CYS A 602 -6.71 -14.25 -6.14
N PHE A 603 -6.12 -13.20 -5.58
CA PHE A 603 -6.60 -12.48 -4.39
C PHE A 603 -7.09 -11.06 -4.73
N GLU A 604 -7.34 -10.78 -6.02
CA GLU A 604 -7.88 -9.50 -6.52
C GLU A 604 -9.36 -9.33 -6.24
#